data_184195a7a1196399a0bbfbdda2f04dc1
#
_entry.id   184195a7a1196399a0bbfbdda2f04dc1
#
_cell.length_a   1.000
_cell.length_b   1.000
_cell.length_c   1.000
_cell.angle_alpha   90.00
_cell.angle_beta   90.00
_cell.angle_gamma   90.00
#
_symmetry.space_group_name_H-M   'P 1'
#
loop_
_entity.id
_entity.type
_entity.pdbx_description
1 polymer ?
#
loop_
_entity_poly.entity_id
_entity_poly.type
_entity_poly.pdbx_seq_one_letter_code
_entity_poly.pdbx_strand_id
1 'polypeptide(L)'
;MRTLNHRTGIFIIITLLAVASCEKDMSLHEFESDFGYYSPELRVEAILDATHPEQSIVRLDRSITIDDTTVYNGRDDDGDWHTFSDLNNNGRWDSGEPLNDDVGRDGMPANEHLSRDQGEGNGRPDPGEPHVDEYDEIIPHLHDSTATIILSNIQTDSPYYGQTIEFIWNAQADSFQMVWEQPETSAEETIIETVFYGGYCPPGNTILHGDCEYEININSPAFGLIITGSTSTIPAVDFLTNFPLFPATMVDDTMAFTYNAGGQVFWESDPRCAVYYIKLEQVERLDSLILLYDHPNYPLEDLKAYNQGRPVGVEPITADIVPGLYLLTVSTLNENYGRYYYSSLPLKDPEKSNLRDQYGNPVMGVFGAQANKSIFIRIK
;
A
#
# COMPACT_ATOMS: atom_id res chain seq x y z
N MET A 1 41.70 -53.81 22.52
CA MET A 1 41.30 -53.03 21.33
C MET A 1 39.82 -53.27 21.10
N ARG A 2 38.98 -52.24 21.35
CA ARG A 2 37.52 -52.33 21.09
C ARG A 2 37.29 -51.98 19.64
N THR A 3 36.77 -52.92 18.88
CA THR A 3 36.36 -52.73 17.49
C THR A 3 35.16 -51.75 17.47
N LEU A 4 35.38 -50.59 16.93
CA LEU A 4 34.32 -49.59 16.70
C LEU A 4 33.32 -50.18 15.72
N ASN A 5 32.07 -50.30 16.13
CA ASN A 5 31.03 -50.96 15.33
C ASN A 5 30.84 -50.19 14.01
N HIS A 6 30.92 -50.84 12.86
CA HIS A 6 30.80 -50.21 11.53
C HIS A 6 29.55 -49.34 11.37
N ARG A 7 28.47 -49.69 12.07
CA ARG A 7 27.22 -48.90 12.07
C ARG A 7 27.37 -47.52 12.76
N THR A 8 28.17 -47.46 13.83
CA THR A 8 28.42 -46.18 14.55
C THR A 8 29.32 -45.24 13.73
N GLY A 9 30.28 -45.80 12.97
CA GLY A 9 31.13 -45.03 12.08
C GLY A 9 30.36 -44.41 10.89
N ILE A 10 29.41 -45.14 10.31
CA ILE A 10 28.57 -44.65 9.22
C ILE A 10 27.63 -43.54 9.72
N PHE A 11 27.07 -43.66 10.93
CA PHE A 11 26.19 -42.64 11.51
C PHE A 11 26.95 -41.33 11.78
N ILE A 12 28.19 -41.43 12.29
CA ILE A 12 29.02 -40.22 12.52
C ILE A 12 29.41 -39.55 11.21
N ILE A 13 29.68 -40.30 10.14
CA ILE A 13 29.99 -39.73 8.82
C ILE A 13 28.76 -39.03 8.21
N ILE A 14 27.57 -39.65 8.32
CA ILE A 14 26.33 -39.03 7.82
C ILE A 14 25.99 -37.77 8.62
N THR A 15 26.19 -37.76 9.93
CA THR A 15 25.96 -36.59 10.77
C THR A 15 26.97 -35.46 10.48
N LEU A 16 28.24 -35.81 10.23
CA LEU A 16 29.26 -34.84 9.82
C LEU A 16 29.02 -34.30 8.42
N LEU A 17 28.49 -35.06 7.49
CA LEU A 17 28.09 -34.60 6.15
C LEU A 17 26.82 -33.71 6.21
N ALA A 18 25.89 -33.98 7.12
CA ALA A 18 24.69 -33.15 7.31
C ALA A 18 25.00 -31.82 8.00
N VAL A 19 26.04 -31.76 8.84
CA VAL A 19 26.50 -30.52 9.48
C VAL A 19 27.44 -29.71 8.58
N ALA A 20 28.06 -30.38 7.59
CA ALA A 20 28.90 -29.73 6.57
C ALA A 20 28.11 -29.32 5.31
N SER A 21 26.80 -29.47 5.27
CA SER A 21 25.94 -28.70 4.37
C SER A 21 25.90 -27.29 4.93
N CYS A 22 27.00 -26.56 4.74
CA CYS A 22 27.05 -25.13 4.95
C CYS A 22 25.83 -24.49 4.30
N GLU A 23 25.05 -23.77 5.06
CA GLU A 23 24.33 -22.66 4.52
C GLU A 23 25.37 -21.78 3.85
N LYS A 24 25.48 -21.91 2.54
CA LYS A 24 26.27 -20.98 1.74
C LYS A 24 25.45 -19.72 1.78
N ASP A 25 25.95 -18.71 2.51
CA ASP A 25 25.41 -17.36 2.36
C ASP A 25 25.57 -17.00 0.88
N MET A 26 24.46 -17.13 0.15
CA MET A 26 24.44 -16.74 -1.25
C MET A 26 24.49 -15.21 -1.28
N SER A 27 25.59 -14.68 -1.80
CA SER A 27 25.68 -13.25 -2.05
C SER A 27 24.66 -12.86 -3.13
N LEU A 28 24.11 -11.65 -3.04
CA LEU A 28 23.20 -11.10 -4.06
C LEU A 28 23.79 -11.24 -5.48
N HIS A 29 25.08 -11.12 -5.66
CA HIS A 29 25.80 -11.32 -6.92
C HIS A 29 25.74 -12.75 -7.49
N GLU A 30 25.53 -13.76 -6.65
CA GLU A 30 25.35 -15.14 -7.14
C GLU A 30 23.96 -15.34 -7.78
N PHE A 31 22.98 -14.50 -7.44
CA PHE A 31 21.66 -14.49 -8.07
C PHE A 31 21.66 -13.80 -9.45
N GLU A 32 22.51 -12.80 -9.65
CA GLU A 32 22.55 -12.04 -10.91
C GLU A 32 22.83 -12.94 -12.13
N SER A 33 23.69 -13.97 -11.98
CA SER A 33 24.02 -14.87 -13.08
C SER A 33 22.86 -15.78 -13.49
N ASP A 34 21.93 -16.05 -12.58
CA ASP A 34 20.82 -16.99 -12.80
C ASP A 34 19.56 -16.29 -13.31
N PHE A 35 19.41 -14.99 -13.02
CA PHE A 35 18.21 -14.21 -13.37
C PHE A 35 18.39 -13.21 -14.52
N GLY A 36 19.62 -13.08 -15.05
CA GLY A 36 19.92 -12.16 -16.14
C GLY A 36 20.01 -10.71 -15.68
N TYR A 37 20.18 -9.80 -16.65
CA TYR A 37 20.16 -8.37 -16.37
C TYR A 37 18.75 -7.94 -16.03
N TYR A 38 18.57 -7.39 -14.83
CA TYR A 38 17.34 -6.73 -14.44
C TYR A 38 17.13 -5.46 -15.27
N SER A 39 15.94 -5.32 -15.77
CA SER A 39 15.48 -4.10 -16.43
C SER A 39 14.31 -3.57 -15.61
N PRO A 40 14.29 -2.29 -15.20
CA PRO A 40 13.16 -1.72 -14.50
C PRO A 40 11.85 -1.97 -15.24
N GLU A 41 10.86 -2.53 -14.55
CA GLU A 41 9.55 -2.82 -15.09
C GLU A 41 8.54 -1.80 -14.57
N LEU A 42 7.64 -1.36 -15.42
CA LEU A 42 6.54 -0.50 -15.04
C LEU A 42 5.48 -1.32 -14.31
N ARG A 43 5.04 -0.81 -13.16
CA ARG A 43 3.93 -1.33 -12.37
C ARG A 43 2.80 -0.32 -12.38
N VAL A 44 1.59 -0.80 -12.60
CA VAL A 44 0.40 0.03 -12.68
C VAL A 44 -0.59 -0.37 -11.59
N GLU A 45 -0.96 0.58 -10.75
CA GLU A 45 -2.06 0.43 -9.80
C GLU A 45 -3.12 1.47 -10.11
N ALA A 46 -4.20 1.05 -10.75
CA ALA A 46 -5.30 1.91 -11.16
C ALA A 46 -6.58 1.46 -10.45
N ILE A 47 -7.08 2.30 -9.54
CA ILE A 47 -8.26 1.99 -8.73
C ILE A 47 -9.30 3.08 -8.92
N LEU A 48 -10.48 2.68 -9.40
CA LEU A 48 -11.64 3.56 -9.49
C LEU A 48 -12.48 3.45 -8.22
N ASP A 49 -12.87 4.57 -7.65
CA ASP A 49 -13.89 4.62 -6.60
C ASP A 49 -15.19 5.15 -7.20
N ALA A 50 -16.18 4.26 -7.35
CA ALA A 50 -17.46 4.62 -7.95
C ALA A 50 -18.34 5.46 -7.03
N THR A 51 -18.07 5.46 -5.72
CA THR A 51 -18.81 6.25 -4.73
C THR A 51 -18.21 7.63 -4.53
N HIS A 52 -16.86 7.69 -4.51
CA HIS A 52 -16.08 8.91 -4.35
C HIS A 52 -15.08 9.03 -5.51
N PRO A 53 -15.54 9.43 -6.69
CA PRO A 53 -14.69 9.46 -7.88
C PRO A 53 -13.39 10.25 -7.72
N GLU A 54 -13.39 11.28 -6.89
CA GLU A 54 -12.23 12.08 -6.54
C GLU A 54 -11.14 11.31 -5.77
N GLN A 55 -11.47 10.15 -5.21
CA GLN A 55 -10.54 9.24 -4.53
C GLN A 55 -9.96 8.19 -5.49
N SER A 56 -10.43 8.17 -6.73
CA SER A 56 -9.82 7.31 -7.76
C SER A 56 -8.38 7.74 -8.00
N ILE A 57 -7.49 6.76 -8.15
CA ILE A 57 -6.07 7.02 -8.31
C ILE A 57 -5.44 6.04 -9.31
N VAL A 58 -4.48 6.54 -10.07
CA VAL A 58 -3.59 5.71 -10.90
C VAL A 58 -2.15 6.02 -10.50
N ARG A 59 -1.44 5.00 -10.06
CA ARG A 59 -0.01 5.04 -9.79
C ARG A 59 0.75 4.30 -10.86
N LEU A 60 1.85 4.88 -11.28
CA LEU A 60 2.77 4.33 -12.26
C LEU A 60 4.15 4.28 -11.62
N ASP A 61 4.51 3.11 -11.11
CA ASP A 61 5.76 2.92 -10.39
C ASP A 61 6.71 2.08 -11.22
N ARG A 62 8.00 2.31 -11.07
CA ARG A 62 9.02 1.41 -11.59
C ARG A 62 9.51 0.47 -10.49
N SER A 63 9.82 -0.74 -10.87
CA SER A 63 10.58 -1.62 -10.00
C SER A 63 12.06 -1.19 -9.95
N ILE A 64 12.72 -1.43 -8.82
CA ILE A 64 14.13 -1.11 -8.60
C ILE A 64 14.87 -2.33 -8.06
N THR A 65 16.18 -2.40 -8.30
CA THR A 65 17.09 -3.27 -7.56
C THR A 65 17.74 -2.50 -6.41
N ILE A 66 18.30 -3.24 -5.47
CA ILE A 66 18.95 -2.68 -4.28
C ILE A 66 20.20 -1.84 -4.64
N ASP A 67 20.73 -2.02 -5.82
CA ASP A 67 21.92 -1.35 -6.37
C ASP A 67 21.58 -0.45 -7.56
N ASP A 68 20.30 -0.03 -7.68
CA ASP A 68 19.88 0.93 -8.71
C ASP A 68 20.40 2.32 -8.40
N THR A 69 21.56 2.64 -8.95
CA THR A 69 22.25 3.93 -8.77
C THR A 69 21.48 5.14 -9.33
N THR A 70 20.37 4.92 -10.04
CA THR A 70 19.51 6.01 -10.51
C THR A 70 18.52 6.46 -9.44
N VAL A 71 18.33 5.64 -8.39
CA VAL A 71 17.45 5.89 -7.25
C VAL A 71 18.26 6.25 -6.02
N TYR A 72 19.33 5.49 -5.75
CA TYR A 72 20.28 5.75 -4.66
C TYR A 72 21.54 6.35 -5.26
N ASN A 73 21.52 7.66 -5.50
CA ASN A 73 22.59 8.34 -6.21
C ASN A 73 23.68 8.90 -5.29
N GLY A 74 23.49 8.82 -3.97
CA GLY A 74 24.41 9.31 -2.95
C GLY A 74 24.52 10.82 -2.91
N ARG A 75 23.43 11.52 -3.21
CA ARG A 75 23.34 12.98 -3.19
C ARG A 75 22.14 13.40 -2.38
N ASP A 76 22.27 14.52 -1.71
CA ASP A 76 21.16 15.26 -1.16
C ASP A 76 20.43 15.96 -2.32
N ASP A 77 19.29 15.40 -2.75
CA ASP A 77 18.53 15.89 -3.90
C ASP A 77 17.46 16.92 -3.50
N ASP A 78 17.02 16.98 -2.25
CA ASP A 78 16.03 17.94 -1.75
C ASP A 78 16.61 19.07 -0.90
N GLY A 79 17.86 18.94 -0.43
CA GLY A 79 18.61 20.00 0.23
C GLY A 79 18.39 20.08 1.74
N ASP A 80 18.01 18.99 2.37
CA ASP A 80 17.76 18.92 3.81
C ASP A 80 18.96 18.42 4.62
N TRP A 81 20.03 17.96 3.95
CA TRP A 81 21.27 17.59 4.61
C TRP A 81 22.03 18.79 5.21
N HIS A 82 22.42 18.69 6.47
CA HIS A 82 23.11 19.75 7.20
C HIS A 82 24.39 19.26 7.86
N THR A 83 25.51 19.92 7.60
CA THR A 83 26.84 19.57 8.09
C THR A 83 26.92 19.54 9.62
N PHE A 84 26.46 20.62 10.28
CA PHE A 84 26.62 20.80 11.73
C PHE A 84 25.68 21.89 12.25
N SER A 85 25.47 21.89 13.56
CA SER A 85 24.74 22.97 14.24
C SER A 85 25.73 24.08 14.65
N ASP A 86 25.72 25.20 13.94
CA ASP A 86 26.54 26.38 14.25
C ASP A 86 25.95 27.11 15.47
N LEU A 87 26.46 26.75 16.66
CA LEU A 87 25.96 27.29 17.93
C LEU A 87 26.40 28.74 18.18
N ASN A 88 27.48 29.18 17.54
CA ASN A 88 28.03 30.52 17.71
C ASN A 88 27.82 31.45 16.51
N ASN A 89 27.15 30.96 15.45
CA ASN A 89 26.81 31.67 14.22
C ASN A 89 28.03 32.27 13.48
N ASN A 90 29.15 31.53 13.46
CA ASN A 90 30.35 31.98 12.76
C ASN A 90 30.49 31.35 11.36
N GLY A 91 29.60 30.44 10.96
CA GLY A 91 29.58 29.75 9.66
C GLY A 91 30.70 28.70 9.50
N ARG A 92 31.29 28.20 10.60
CA ARG A 92 32.33 27.20 10.62
C ARG A 92 32.10 26.23 11.78
N TRP A 93 32.37 24.97 11.56
CA TRP A 93 32.37 24.01 12.64
C TRP A 93 33.50 24.27 13.65
N ASP A 94 33.15 24.37 14.90
CA ASP A 94 34.08 24.49 16.02
C ASP A 94 33.97 23.26 16.93
N SER A 95 35.10 22.94 17.59
CA SER A 95 35.14 21.79 18.51
C SER A 95 34.10 21.94 19.64
N GLY A 96 33.15 21.03 19.70
CA GLY A 96 32.03 21.02 20.65
C GLY A 96 30.68 21.40 20.04
N GLU A 97 30.65 21.74 18.76
CA GLU A 97 29.42 21.83 17.99
C GLU A 97 29.02 20.46 17.47
N PRO A 98 27.72 20.08 17.57
CA PRO A 98 27.28 18.78 17.07
C PRO A 98 27.42 18.72 15.54
N LEU A 99 27.96 17.63 15.04
CA LEU A 99 27.72 17.22 13.66
C LEU A 99 26.25 16.78 13.54
N ASN A 100 25.57 17.27 12.52
CA ASN A 100 24.20 16.81 12.24
C ASN A 100 24.25 15.56 11.37
N ASP A 101 24.29 15.75 10.07
CA ASP A 101 24.19 14.66 9.10
C ASP A 101 25.57 14.23 8.57
N ASP A 102 26.60 15.07 8.72
CA ASP A 102 28.03 14.80 8.36
C ASP A 102 28.68 13.85 9.39
N VAL A 103 28.02 12.70 9.59
CA VAL A 103 28.36 11.68 10.61
C VAL A 103 28.98 10.42 10.02
N GLY A 104 29.23 10.42 8.71
CA GLY A 104 29.83 9.33 7.99
C GLY A 104 28.89 8.17 7.67
N ARG A 105 29.47 7.14 7.06
CA ARG A 105 28.74 6.03 6.46
C ARG A 105 27.95 5.17 7.44
N ASP A 106 28.33 5.15 8.71
CA ASP A 106 27.64 4.38 9.74
C ASP A 106 26.47 5.15 10.38
N GLY A 107 26.25 6.41 9.95
CA GLY A 107 25.16 7.26 10.44
C GLY A 107 25.33 7.70 11.90
N MET A 108 26.52 7.57 12.48
CA MET A 108 26.79 7.89 13.88
C MET A 108 28.08 8.72 14.04
N PRO A 109 28.03 9.83 14.77
CA PRO A 109 29.25 10.64 15.01
C PRO A 109 30.29 9.85 15.82
N ALA A 110 31.55 10.05 15.51
CA ALA A 110 32.68 9.47 16.26
C ALA A 110 32.62 9.87 17.73
N ASN A 111 32.88 8.93 18.60
CA ASN A 111 32.90 9.13 20.05
C ASN A 111 34.06 8.39 20.69
N GLU A 112 34.12 8.33 22.02
CA GLU A 112 35.21 7.66 22.79
C GLU A 112 35.38 6.17 22.41
N HIS A 113 34.37 5.53 21.81
CA HIS A 113 34.34 4.11 21.49
C HIS A 113 34.32 3.84 19.98
N LEU A 114 33.97 4.84 19.17
CA LEU A 114 33.91 4.78 17.72
C LEU A 114 34.91 5.73 17.11
N SER A 115 35.75 5.21 16.25
CA SER A 115 36.67 6.04 15.44
C SER A 115 35.90 6.63 14.26
N ARG A 116 36.33 7.80 13.79
CA ARG A 116 35.84 8.38 12.54
C ARG A 116 35.84 7.34 11.42
N ASP A 117 34.76 7.27 10.73
CA ASP A 117 34.62 6.43 9.54
C ASP A 117 34.77 7.25 8.23
N GLN A 118 34.43 6.61 7.12
CA GLN A 118 34.54 7.24 5.81
C GLN A 118 33.40 8.25 5.63
N GLY A 119 33.71 9.49 5.34
CA GLY A 119 32.76 10.58 5.11
C GLY A 119 32.66 11.55 6.27
N GLU A 120 32.76 11.09 7.50
CA GLU A 120 32.50 11.86 8.71
C GLU A 120 33.35 13.16 8.80
N GLY A 121 32.67 14.30 8.95
CA GLY A 121 33.27 15.61 9.12
C GLY A 121 33.96 16.16 7.87
N ASN A 122 33.53 15.74 6.68
CA ASN A 122 34.13 16.16 5.42
C ASN A 122 33.39 17.36 4.76
N GLY A 123 32.23 17.73 5.27
CA GLY A 123 31.44 18.90 4.86
C GLY A 123 30.68 18.74 3.55
N ARG A 124 30.35 17.54 3.20
CA ARG A 124 29.51 17.22 2.02
C ARG A 124 28.71 15.96 2.26
N PRO A 125 27.51 15.84 1.66
CA PRO A 125 26.73 14.62 1.74
C PRO A 125 27.46 13.43 1.10
N ASP A 126 27.51 12.31 1.81
CA ASP A 126 28.07 11.05 1.33
C ASP A 126 27.04 9.92 1.48
N PRO A 127 27.05 8.91 0.59
CA PRO A 127 26.10 7.80 0.66
C PRO A 127 26.12 7.07 1.99
N GLY A 128 24.96 6.95 2.63
CA GLY A 128 24.78 6.30 3.93
C GLY A 128 24.74 7.23 5.12
N GLU A 129 24.94 8.53 4.89
CA GLU A 129 24.67 9.56 5.90
C GLU A 129 23.16 9.80 6.03
N PRO A 130 22.68 10.23 7.20
CA PRO A 130 21.31 10.72 7.35
C PRO A 130 21.02 11.83 6.33
N HIS A 131 19.76 11.93 5.90
CA HIS A 131 19.32 12.95 4.94
C HIS A 131 20.04 12.90 3.58
N VAL A 132 20.49 11.69 3.19
CA VAL A 132 21.03 11.38 1.87
C VAL A 132 20.43 10.08 1.36
N ASP A 133 19.78 10.09 0.21
CA ASP A 133 19.03 8.97 -0.36
C ASP A 133 17.87 8.49 0.56
N GLU A 134 17.20 9.40 1.21
CA GLU A 134 16.04 9.10 2.04
C GLU A 134 14.80 8.74 1.23
N TYR A 135 13.74 8.31 1.93
CA TYR A 135 12.58 7.74 1.26
C TYR A 135 11.80 8.77 0.45
N ASP A 136 11.74 9.99 0.90
CA ASP A 136 11.10 11.13 0.24
C ASP A 136 11.86 11.64 -0.98
N GLU A 137 13.20 11.53 -0.99
CA GLU A 137 14.03 11.78 -2.17
C GLU A 137 13.87 10.66 -3.23
N ILE A 138 13.73 9.41 -2.78
CA ILE A 138 13.64 8.24 -3.65
C ILE A 138 12.30 8.16 -4.36
N ILE A 139 11.21 8.50 -3.69
CA ILE A 139 9.85 8.41 -4.22
C ILE A 139 9.68 9.11 -5.58
N PRO A 140 10.13 10.35 -5.80
CA PRO A 140 10.02 11.01 -7.10
C PRO A 140 10.69 10.25 -8.24
N HIS A 141 11.74 9.47 -7.94
CA HIS A 141 12.45 8.66 -8.94
C HIS A 141 11.73 7.34 -9.26
N LEU A 142 10.81 6.92 -8.39
CA LEU A 142 10.04 5.69 -8.57
C LEU A 142 8.84 5.88 -9.50
N HIS A 143 8.36 7.11 -9.67
CA HIS A 143 7.11 7.40 -10.37
C HIS A 143 7.32 7.89 -11.79
N ASP A 144 6.43 7.50 -12.70
CA ASP A 144 6.28 8.17 -13.99
C ASP A 144 5.21 9.28 -13.87
N SER A 145 5.66 10.51 -13.67
CA SER A 145 4.81 11.70 -13.65
C SER A 145 4.56 12.31 -15.04
N THR A 146 5.08 11.69 -16.12
CA THR A 146 5.03 12.21 -17.49
C THR A 146 3.99 11.54 -18.38
N ALA A 147 3.29 10.55 -17.83
CA ALA A 147 2.31 9.78 -18.58
C ALA A 147 1.03 10.58 -18.87
N THR A 148 0.35 10.19 -19.92
CA THR A 148 -1.02 10.63 -20.22
C THR A 148 -1.97 9.48 -19.96
N ILE A 149 -3.00 9.71 -19.14
CA ILE A 149 -3.94 8.67 -18.71
C ILE A 149 -5.36 9.10 -19.07
N ILE A 150 -6.04 8.28 -19.86
CA ILE A 150 -7.41 8.49 -20.30
C ILE A 150 -8.25 7.29 -19.91
N LEU A 151 -9.31 7.55 -19.15
CA LEU A 151 -10.35 6.60 -18.85
C LEU A 151 -11.54 6.81 -19.80
N SER A 152 -12.06 5.74 -20.40
CA SER A 152 -13.20 5.79 -21.32
C SER A 152 -14.30 4.87 -20.86
N ASN A 153 -15.55 5.33 -20.85
CA ASN A 153 -16.71 4.47 -20.64
C ASN A 153 -16.98 3.70 -21.95
N ILE A 154 -16.87 2.38 -21.91
CA ILE A 154 -17.03 1.49 -23.06
C ILE A 154 -18.32 0.67 -23.02
N GLN A 155 -19.19 0.90 -22.03
CA GLN A 155 -20.48 0.24 -21.90
C GLN A 155 -21.46 0.70 -22.98
N THR A 156 -21.68 -0.10 -24.00
CA THR A 156 -22.38 0.30 -25.24
C THR A 156 -23.85 0.65 -25.05
N ASP A 157 -24.51 0.11 -24.05
CA ASP A 157 -25.90 0.37 -23.69
C ASP A 157 -26.06 1.48 -22.65
N SER A 158 -24.95 2.02 -22.14
CA SER A 158 -24.93 3.17 -21.24
C SER A 158 -25.19 4.47 -21.99
N PRO A 159 -25.99 5.40 -21.43
CA PRO A 159 -26.12 6.76 -21.98
C PRO A 159 -24.81 7.54 -21.91
N TYR A 160 -23.80 7.04 -21.21
CA TYR A 160 -22.48 7.65 -21.02
C TYR A 160 -21.41 7.00 -21.91
N TYR A 161 -21.79 6.13 -22.83
CA TYR A 161 -20.84 5.49 -23.76
C TYR A 161 -19.98 6.53 -24.48
N GLY A 162 -18.67 6.29 -24.50
CA GLY A 162 -17.69 7.18 -25.12
C GLY A 162 -17.31 8.41 -24.29
N GLN A 163 -17.87 8.58 -23.09
CA GLN A 163 -17.39 9.61 -22.16
C GLN A 163 -15.94 9.30 -21.77
N THR A 164 -15.09 10.33 -21.81
CA THR A 164 -13.67 10.24 -21.44
C THR A 164 -13.36 11.11 -20.25
N ILE A 165 -12.42 10.67 -19.42
CA ILE A 165 -11.90 11.37 -18.25
C ILE A 165 -10.39 11.31 -18.33
N GLU A 166 -9.74 12.46 -18.31
CA GLU A 166 -8.28 12.55 -18.23
C GLU A 166 -7.86 12.64 -16.77
N PHE A 167 -6.93 11.79 -16.36
CA PHE A 167 -6.33 11.80 -15.04
C PHE A 167 -5.10 12.70 -15.04
N ILE A 168 -4.98 13.56 -14.04
CA ILE A 168 -3.95 14.59 -13.96
C ILE A 168 -2.99 14.25 -12.81
N TRP A 169 -1.69 14.40 -13.05
CA TRP A 169 -0.68 14.19 -12.01
C TRP A 169 -0.87 15.15 -10.83
N ASN A 170 -0.86 14.59 -9.65
CA ASN A 170 -0.88 15.32 -8.38
C ASN A 170 0.19 14.74 -7.45
N ALA A 171 1.24 15.49 -7.20
CA ALA A 171 2.34 15.07 -6.32
C ALA A 171 1.91 14.81 -4.87
N GLN A 172 0.75 15.28 -4.46
CA GLN A 172 0.21 15.12 -3.10
C GLN A 172 -0.99 14.17 -3.04
N ALA A 173 -1.22 13.38 -4.08
CA ALA A 173 -2.43 12.55 -4.19
C ALA A 173 -2.51 11.42 -3.15
N ASP A 174 -1.38 10.94 -2.70
CA ASP A 174 -1.29 9.85 -1.75
C ASP A 174 -0.17 10.11 -0.76
N SER A 175 -0.38 9.73 0.49
CA SER A 175 0.59 9.99 1.54
C SER A 175 0.53 8.92 2.63
N PHE A 176 1.63 8.71 3.28
CA PHE A 176 1.69 7.94 4.51
C PHE A 176 2.43 8.75 5.58
N GLN A 177 2.25 8.36 6.83
CA GLN A 177 2.95 8.97 7.95
C GLN A 177 4.11 8.06 8.38
N MET A 178 5.31 8.61 8.36
CA MET A 178 6.46 8.00 9.01
C MET A 178 6.51 8.49 10.45
N VAL A 179 6.66 7.54 11.38
CA VAL A 179 6.75 7.82 12.80
C VAL A 179 8.13 7.40 13.28
N TRP A 180 8.94 8.36 13.64
CA TRP A 180 10.28 8.13 14.19
C TRP A 180 10.24 8.23 15.72
N GLU A 181 10.68 7.18 16.40
CA GLU A 181 10.94 7.22 17.83
C GLU A 181 12.42 7.55 18.02
N GLN A 182 12.74 8.70 18.59
CA GLN A 182 14.13 9.02 18.96
C GLN A 182 14.48 8.31 20.28
N PRO A 183 15.38 7.30 20.25
CA PRO A 183 15.65 6.47 21.42
C PRO A 183 16.50 7.13 22.52
N GLU A 184 17.03 8.33 22.34
CA GLU A 184 18.10 8.86 23.21
C GLU A 184 17.84 10.21 23.91
N THR A 185 16.73 10.86 23.71
CA THR A 185 16.40 12.07 24.48
C THR A 185 15.36 11.78 25.54
N SER A 186 15.56 12.32 26.76
CA SER A 186 14.67 12.15 27.91
C SER A 186 13.29 12.81 27.79
N ALA A 187 12.93 13.29 26.60
CA ALA A 187 11.61 13.64 26.14
C ALA A 187 11.30 12.70 24.98
N GLU A 188 10.24 11.91 25.11
CA GLU A 188 9.68 11.12 24.01
C GLU A 188 9.13 12.10 22.96
N GLU A 189 9.98 12.58 22.09
CA GLU A 189 9.59 13.38 20.95
C GLU A 189 9.34 12.42 19.79
N THR A 190 8.05 12.19 19.49
CA THR A 190 7.64 11.46 18.31
C THR A 190 7.58 12.45 17.16
N ILE A 191 8.47 12.30 16.20
CA ILE A 191 8.43 13.05 14.95
C ILE A 191 7.49 12.31 14.00
N ILE A 192 6.49 13.02 13.50
CA ILE A 192 5.56 12.51 12.48
C ILE A 192 5.82 13.29 11.20
N GLU A 193 6.33 12.60 10.22
CA GLU A 193 6.55 13.13 8.89
C GLU A 193 5.49 12.60 7.93
N THR A 194 4.99 13.44 7.03
CA THR A 194 4.05 13.04 5.99
C THR A 194 4.79 12.96 4.66
N VAL A 195 4.96 11.75 4.18
CA VAL A 195 5.58 11.49 2.89
C VAL A 195 4.51 11.33 1.81
N PHE A 196 4.66 12.03 0.69
CA PHE A 196 3.72 12.00 -0.42
C PHE A 196 4.25 11.13 -1.56
N TYR A 197 3.44 10.15 -1.97
CA TYR A 197 3.77 9.30 -3.13
C TYR A 197 3.45 9.98 -4.46
N GLY A 198 2.42 10.80 -4.50
CA GLY A 198 1.84 11.30 -5.73
C GLY A 198 1.04 10.23 -6.49
N GLY A 199 0.35 10.67 -7.53
CA GLY A 199 -0.45 9.82 -8.39
C GLY A 199 -1.28 10.63 -9.38
N TYR A 200 -1.89 9.96 -10.33
CA TYR A 200 -2.82 10.60 -11.25
C TYR A 200 -4.23 10.51 -10.69
N CYS A 201 -4.88 11.66 -10.58
CA CYS A 201 -6.25 11.79 -10.07
C CYS A 201 -7.18 12.34 -11.13
N PRO A 202 -8.46 11.98 -11.09
CA PRO A 202 -9.45 12.59 -11.97
C PRO A 202 -9.75 14.04 -11.51
N PRO A 203 -10.26 14.91 -12.38
CA PRO A 203 -10.76 16.22 -11.99
C PRO A 203 -11.82 16.14 -10.88
N GLY A 204 -11.85 17.10 -9.96
CA GLY A 204 -12.73 17.07 -8.78
C GLY A 204 -14.24 17.10 -9.06
N ASN A 205 -14.66 17.29 -10.32
CA ASN A 205 -16.06 17.21 -10.75
C ASN A 205 -16.35 15.93 -11.56
N THR A 206 -15.46 14.95 -11.51
CA THR A 206 -15.63 13.68 -12.21
C THR A 206 -16.81 12.90 -11.66
N ILE A 207 -17.58 12.29 -12.56
CA ILE A 207 -18.64 11.36 -12.22
C ILE A 207 -18.27 10.00 -12.82
N LEU A 208 -18.16 9.00 -11.98
CA LEU A 208 -18.10 7.61 -12.38
C LEU A 208 -19.49 6.98 -12.21
N HIS A 209 -19.93 6.28 -13.23
CA HIS A 209 -21.24 5.65 -13.20
C HIS A 209 -21.11 4.20 -12.72
N GLY A 210 -21.99 3.80 -11.80
CA GLY A 210 -22.11 2.42 -11.40
C GLY A 210 -22.63 1.55 -12.57
N ASP A 211 -22.33 0.27 -12.54
CA ASP A 211 -22.73 -0.69 -13.59
C ASP A 211 -22.20 -0.36 -14.98
N CYS A 212 -21.07 0.30 -15.07
CA CYS A 212 -20.43 0.64 -16.33
C CYS A 212 -19.09 -0.07 -16.49
N GLU A 213 -18.78 -0.38 -17.73
CA GLU A 213 -17.47 -0.89 -18.15
C GLU A 213 -16.57 0.27 -18.58
N TYR A 214 -15.36 0.29 -18.04
CA TYR A 214 -14.37 1.31 -18.34
C TYR A 214 -13.10 0.68 -18.91
N GLU A 215 -12.52 1.37 -19.90
CA GLU A 215 -11.19 1.09 -20.41
C GLU A 215 -10.25 2.21 -19.99
N ILE A 216 -9.08 1.85 -19.48
CA ILE A 216 -7.98 2.77 -19.24
C ILE A 216 -6.97 2.68 -20.37
N ASN A 217 -6.48 3.84 -20.81
CA ASN A 217 -5.38 3.97 -21.75
C ASN A 217 -4.29 4.82 -21.10
N ILE A 218 -3.11 4.25 -20.94
CA ILE A 218 -1.95 4.87 -20.30
C ILE A 218 -0.85 4.96 -21.36
N ASN A 219 -0.44 6.16 -21.71
CA ASN A 219 0.74 6.40 -22.53
C ASN A 219 1.88 6.88 -21.62
N SER A 220 2.86 6.02 -21.41
CA SER A 220 4.04 6.28 -20.58
C SER A 220 5.27 6.52 -21.47
N PRO A 221 5.66 7.78 -21.72
CA PRO A 221 6.85 8.08 -22.52
C PRO A 221 8.15 7.61 -21.86
N ALA A 222 8.21 7.64 -20.52
CA ALA A 222 9.39 7.21 -19.78
C ALA A 222 9.75 5.74 -20.02
N PHE A 223 8.73 4.88 -20.22
CA PHE A 223 8.93 3.46 -20.53
C PHE A 223 8.72 3.12 -22.01
N GLY A 224 8.28 4.08 -22.83
CA GLY A 224 7.93 3.83 -24.22
C GLY A 224 6.76 2.86 -24.40
N LEU A 225 5.83 2.82 -23.44
CA LEU A 225 4.72 1.89 -23.37
C LEU A 225 3.37 2.60 -23.53
N ILE A 226 2.47 1.94 -24.25
CA ILE A 226 1.03 2.25 -24.24
C ILE A 226 0.34 1.04 -23.62
N ILE A 227 -0.36 1.28 -22.51
CA ILE A 227 -0.97 0.22 -21.70
C ILE A 227 -2.47 0.39 -21.75
N THR A 228 -3.19 -0.70 -21.91
CA THR A 228 -4.65 -0.74 -21.86
C THR A 228 -5.14 -1.80 -20.88
N GLY A 229 -6.31 -1.59 -20.33
CA GLY A 229 -6.99 -2.56 -19.49
C GLY A 229 -8.45 -2.21 -19.35
N SER A 230 -9.28 -3.17 -18.98
CA SER A 230 -10.70 -2.94 -18.72
C SER A 230 -11.10 -3.38 -17.32
N THR A 231 -12.09 -2.68 -16.77
CA THR A 231 -12.69 -2.99 -15.47
C THR A 231 -14.16 -2.57 -15.46
N SER A 232 -14.95 -3.21 -14.60
CA SER A 232 -16.34 -2.81 -14.39
C SER A 232 -16.49 -2.19 -13.03
N THR A 233 -17.18 -1.06 -12.95
CA THR A 233 -17.65 -0.52 -11.68
C THR A 233 -18.82 -1.36 -11.18
N ILE A 234 -18.89 -1.53 -9.87
CA ILE A 234 -20.00 -2.21 -9.18
C ILE A 234 -20.61 -1.24 -8.17
N PRO A 235 -21.90 -1.37 -7.85
CA PRO A 235 -22.53 -0.52 -6.86
C PRO A 235 -22.01 -0.82 -5.45
N ALA A 236 -22.14 0.15 -4.55
CA ALA A 236 -21.95 -0.06 -3.14
C ALA A 236 -23.03 -0.98 -2.56
N VAL A 237 -22.77 -1.55 -1.40
CA VAL A 237 -23.71 -2.42 -0.68
C VAL A 237 -24.96 -1.67 -0.24
N ASP A 238 -26.05 -2.40 -0.06
CA ASP A 238 -27.23 -1.95 0.64
C ASP A 238 -27.35 -2.64 2.02
N PHE A 239 -27.34 -1.85 3.10
CA PHE A 239 -27.46 -2.40 4.45
C PHE A 239 -28.88 -2.93 4.71
N LEU A 240 -28.94 -4.16 5.20
CA LEU A 240 -30.20 -4.86 5.48
C LEU A 240 -30.59 -4.63 6.95
N THR A 241 -31.46 -3.65 7.19
CA THR A 241 -31.90 -3.28 8.55
C THR A 241 -32.92 -4.24 9.15
N ASN A 242 -33.60 -5.04 8.33
CA ASN A 242 -34.65 -5.98 8.73
C ASN A 242 -34.34 -7.39 8.22
N PHE A 243 -33.11 -7.84 8.33
CA PHE A 243 -32.76 -9.18 7.89
C PHE A 243 -33.46 -10.24 8.77
N PRO A 244 -34.11 -11.26 8.19
CA PRO A 244 -35.02 -12.16 8.92
C PRO A 244 -34.37 -12.88 10.11
N LEU A 245 -33.08 -13.18 10.03
CA LEU A 245 -32.37 -13.92 11.08
C LEU A 245 -31.97 -13.03 12.27
N PHE A 246 -31.61 -11.76 11.99
CA PHE A 246 -31.11 -10.83 13.01
C PHE A 246 -31.51 -9.40 12.66
N PRO A 247 -32.73 -8.98 13.02
CA PRO A 247 -33.20 -7.62 12.75
C PRO A 247 -32.36 -6.60 13.52
N ALA A 248 -31.79 -5.62 12.84
CA ALA A 248 -31.12 -4.50 13.47
C ALA A 248 -32.13 -3.45 13.95
N THR A 249 -31.83 -2.78 15.06
CA THR A 249 -32.62 -1.63 15.51
C THR A 249 -32.01 -0.37 14.94
N MET A 250 -32.80 0.38 14.16
CA MET A 250 -32.39 1.69 13.63
C MET A 250 -32.91 2.82 14.51
N VAL A 251 -32.03 3.76 14.83
CA VAL A 251 -32.36 5.00 15.55
C VAL A 251 -31.63 6.15 14.84
N ASP A 252 -32.37 7.06 14.22
CA ASP A 252 -31.82 8.22 13.51
C ASP A 252 -30.68 7.84 12.53
N ASP A 253 -30.96 6.91 11.62
CA ASP A 253 -30.02 6.37 10.61
C ASP A 253 -28.77 5.71 11.20
N THR A 254 -28.82 5.34 12.48
CA THR A 254 -27.74 4.65 13.19
C THR A 254 -28.21 3.26 13.63
N MET A 255 -27.43 2.23 13.36
CA MET A 255 -27.67 0.89 13.92
C MET A 255 -27.31 0.86 15.41
N ALA A 256 -28.24 0.40 16.24
CA ALA A 256 -28.03 0.34 17.68
C ALA A 256 -27.86 -1.11 18.17
N PHE A 257 -26.80 -1.34 18.94
CA PHE A 257 -26.49 -2.60 19.59
C PHE A 257 -26.37 -2.42 21.11
N THR A 258 -26.66 -3.50 21.85
CA THR A 258 -26.47 -3.52 23.30
C THR A 258 -25.08 -3.99 23.64
N TYR A 259 -24.38 -3.25 24.50
CA TYR A 259 -23.07 -3.63 25.04
C TYR A 259 -23.11 -5.02 25.68
N ASN A 260 -22.07 -5.79 25.53
CA ASN A 260 -21.93 -7.19 25.92
C ASN A 260 -22.91 -8.20 25.26
N ALA A 261 -23.80 -7.74 24.37
CA ALA A 261 -24.66 -8.66 23.63
C ALA A 261 -24.07 -9.03 22.25
N GLY A 262 -23.21 -8.14 21.71
CA GLY A 262 -22.76 -8.23 20.34
C GLY A 262 -23.89 -8.02 19.33
N GLY A 263 -23.60 -8.23 18.08
CA GLY A 263 -24.59 -8.12 17.01
C GLY A 263 -24.01 -8.51 15.67
N GLN A 264 -24.81 -8.33 14.63
CA GLN A 264 -24.38 -8.57 13.26
C GLN A 264 -24.97 -7.49 12.35
N VAL A 265 -24.14 -6.98 11.45
CA VAL A 265 -24.56 -6.09 10.38
C VAL A 265 -24.64 -6.90 9.10
N PHE A 266 -25.75 -6.82 8.41
CA PHE A 266 -25.99 -7.51 7.14
C PHE A 266 -26.11 -6.51 6.02
N TRP A 267 -25.63 -6.90 4.83
CA TRP A 267 -25.78 -6.09 3.62
C TRP A 267 -26.00 -6.96 2.40
N GLU A 268 -26.65 -6.37 1.42
CA GLU A 268 -26.76 -6.91 0.08
C GLU A 268 -25.69 -6.32 -0.81
N SER A 269 -25.14 -7.13 -1.69
CA SER A 269 -24.14 -6.69 -2.67
C SER A 269 -24.45 -7.21 -4.07
N ASP A 270 -23.77 -6.63 -5.04
CA ASP A 270 -23.78 -7.11 -6.41
C ASP A 270 -23.19 -8.53 -6.51
N PRO A 271 -23.78 -9.44 -7.29
CA PRO A 271 -23.25 -10.79 -7.49
C PRO A 271 -21.86 -10.83 -8.13
N ARG A 272 -21.41 -9.72 -8.72
CA ARG A 272 -20.06 -9.56 -9.29
C ARG A 272 -19.02 -9.14 -8.23
N CYS A 273 -19.45 -8.89 -6.99
CA CYS A 273 -18.54 -8.58 -5.89
C CYS A 273 -17.68 -9.82 -5.59
N ALA A 274 -16.38 -9.68 -5.70
CA ALA A 274 -15.45 -10.76 -5.36
C ALA A 274 -15.19 -10.81 -3.86
N VAL A 275 -15.11 -9.64 -3.23
CA VAL A 275 -14.77 -9.48 -1.81
C VAL A 275 -15.24 -8.13 -1.31
N TYR A 276 -15.53 -8.08 -0.03
CA TYR A 276 -15.70 -6.84 0.72
C TYR A 276 -14.43 -6.50 1.47
N TYR A 277 -14.18 -5.21 1.67
CA TYR A 277 -13.22 -4.73 2.65
C TYR A 277 -13.99 -4.00 3.74
N ILE A 278 -13.82 -4.47 4.97
CA ILE A 278 -14.53 -3.96 6.14
C ILE A 278 -13.59 -3.06 6.92
N LYS A 279 -14.09 -1.91 7.35
CA LYS A 279 -13.37 -0.97 8.20
C LYS A 279 -14.31 -0.51 9.31
N LEU A 280 -13.91 -0.69 10.57
CA LEU A 280 -14.62 -0.17 11.73
C LEU A 280 -13.77 0.87 12.42
N GLU A 281 -14.30 2.07 12.56
CA GLU A 281 -13.62 3.21 13.16
C GLU A 281 -14.44 3.77 14.31
N GLN A 282 -13.80 4.08 15.42
CA GLN A 282 -14.43 4.81 16.52
C GLN A 282 -14.50 6.30 16.18
N VAL A 283 -15.66 6.90 16.39
CA VAL A 283 -15.88 8.33 16.20
C VAL A 283 -15.62 9.04 17.53
N GLU A 284 -14.45 9.65 17.69
CA GLU A 284 -14.16 10.48 18.85
C GLU A 284 -14.77 11.87 18.72
N ARG A 285 -14.63 12.46 17.51
CA ARG A 285 -15.25 13.71 17.06
C ARG A 285 -15.68 13.53 15.62
N LEU A 286 -16.52 14.43 15.11
CA LEU A 286 -17.00 14.34 13.73
C LEU A 286 -15.88 14.37 12.67
N ASP A 287 -14.70 14.84 13.04
CA ASP A 287 -13.50 14.97 12.22
C ASP A 287 -12.33 14.07 12.65
N SER A 288 -12.54 13.21 13.65
CA SER A 288 -11.51 12.33 14.18
C SER A 288 -12.02 10.90 14.30
N LEU A 289 -11.47 10.03 13.46
CA LEU A 289 -11.79 8.60 13.41
C LEU A 289 -10.56 7.81 13.87
N ILE A 290 -10.75 6.86 14.76
CA ILE A 290 -9.71 5.92 15.21
C ILE A 290 -10.04 4.55 14.69
N LEU A 291 -9.16 3.99 13.86
CA LEU A 291 -9.31 2.64 13.34
C LEU A 291 -9.28 1.63 14.48
N LEU A 292 -10.33 0.81 14.60
CA LEU A 292 -10.35 -0.34 15.49
C LEU A 292 -9.82 -1.59 14.81
N TYR A 293 -10.39 -1.88 13.65
CA TYR A 293 -9.95 -2.99 12.81
C TYR A 293 -10.37 -2.77 11.36
N ASP A 294 -9.66 -3.45 10.50
CA ASP A 294 -10.01 -3.64 9.11
C ASP A 294 -9.68 -5.07 8.67
N HIS A 295 -10.47 -5.61 7.77
CA HIS A 295 -10.23 -6.95 7.24
C HIS A 295 -11.08 -7.22 5.99
N PRO A 296 -10.64 -8.18 5.16
CA PRO A 296 -11.45 -8.68 4.07
C PRO A 296 -12.59 -9.57 4.57
N ASN A 297 -13.72 -9.53 3.86
CA ASN A 297 -14.88 -10.36 4.10
C ASN A 297 -15.44 -10.86 2.77
N TYR A 298 -16.14 -12.00 2.78
CA TYR A 298 -16.63 -12.65 1.55
C TYR A 298 -18.14 -12.73 1.53
N PRO A 299 -18.76 -12.66 0.33
CA PRO A 299 -20.19 -12.97 0.18
C PRO A 299 -20.49 -14.39 0.67
N LEU A 300 -21.52 -14.54 1.49
CA LEU A 300 -21.94 -15.83 2.01
C LEU A 300 -23.02 -16.43 1.12
N GLU A 301 -22.70 -17.51 0.44
CA GLU A 301 -23.61 -18.22 -0.46
C GLU A 301 -24.85 -18.77 0.25
N ASP A 302 -24.68 -19.29 1.48
CA ASP A 302 -25.76 -19.87 2.27
C ASP A 302 -26.86 -18.87 2.64
N LEU A 303 -26.53 -17.58 2.67
CA LEU A 303 -27.49 -16.52 3.00
C LEU A 303 -28.28 -16.00 1.80
N LYS A 304 -27.89 -16.33 0.57
CA LYS A 304 -28.62 -15.94 -0.65
C LYS A 304 -30.09 -16.36 -0.63
N ALA A 305 -30.41 -17.52 -0.04
CA ALA A 305 -31.78 -18.01 0.06
C ALA A 305 -32.71 -17.08 0.86
N TYR A 306 -32.15 -16.31 1.80
CA TYR A 306 -32.90 -15.36 2.63
C TYR A 306 -33.00 -13.98 2.00
N ASN A 307 -32.31 -13.73 0.91
CA ASN A 307 -32.27 -12.44 0.22
C ASN A 307 -32.58 -12.57 -1.28
N GLN A 308 -33.59 -13.33 -1.63
CA GLN A 308 -34.08 -13.47 -3.02
C GLN A 308 -32.98 -13.87 -4.04
N GLY A 309 -32.01 -14.63 -3.59
CA GLY A 309 -30.88 -15.10 -4.43
C GLY A 309 -29.74 -14.10 -4.63
N ARG A 310 -29.79 -12.93 -3.96
CA ARG A 310 -28.69 -11.96 -4.01
C ARG A 310 -27.63 -12.24 -2.96
N PRO A 311 -26.35 -11.93 -3.21
CA PRO A 311 -25.29 -12.10 -2.24
C PRO A 311 -25.55 -11.32 -0.95
N VAL A 312 -25.20 -11.91 0.19
CA VAL A 312 -25.30 -11.28 1.51
C VAL A 312 -23.97 -11.36 2.19
N GLY A 313 -23.49 -10.23 2.68
CA GLY A 313 -22.35 -10.18 3.60
C GLY A 313 -22.83 -10.03 5.04
N VAL A 314 -21.98 -10.42 5.98
CA VAL A 314 -22.23 -10.25 7.42
C VAL A 314 -20.95 -9.84 8.13
N GLU A 315 -21.05 -8.81 8.97
CA GLU A 315 -19.99 -8.42 9.88
C GLU A 315 -20.46 -8.59 11.32
N PRO A 316 -19.79 -9.44 12.11
CA PRO A 316 -20.07 -9.58 13.53
C PRO A 316 -19.51 -8.39 14.29
N ILE A 317 -20.37 -7.70 15.03
CA ILE A 317 -19.96 -6.70 16.02
C ILE A 317 -19.80 -7.42 17.35
N THR A 318 -18.55 -7.58 17.77
CA THR A 318 -18.20 -8.40 18.95
C THR A 318 -18.61 -7.73 20.25
N ALA A 319 -18.84 -8.53 21.29
CA ALA A 319 -19.37 -8.06 22.56
C ALA A 319 -18.32 -7.28 23.42
N ASP A 320 -17.07 -7.32 23.04
CA ASP A 320 -15.93 -6.65 23.72
C ASP A 320 -15.70 -5.21 23.24
N ILE A 321 -16.38 -4.78 22.16
CA ILE A 321 -16.28 -3.40 21.70
C ILE A 321 -16.98 -2.48 22.72
N VAL A 322 -16.25 -1.50 23.22
CA VAL A 322 -16.73 -0.59 24.27
C VAL A 322 -17.93 0.27 23.82
N PRO A 323 -18.78 0.73 24.76
CA PRO A 323 -19.86 1.66 24.40
C PRO A 323 -19.33 2.92 23.69
N GLY A 324 -19.98 3.29 22.59
CA GLY A 324 -19.54 4.42 21.77
C GLY A 324 -20.30 4.56 20.47
N LEU A 325 -19.85 5.53 19.65
CA LEU A 325 -20.29 5.71 18.26
C LEU A 325 -19.16 5.26 17.34
N TYR A 326 -19.53 4.50 16.33
CA TYR A 326 -18.60 3.92 15.37
C TYR A 326 -19.10 4.17 13.95
N LEU A 327 -18.16 4.21 13.00
CA LEU A 327 -18.44 4.22 11.57
C LEU A 327 -17.99 2.87 10.99
N LEU A 328 -18.94 2.09 10.49
CA LEU A 328 -18.66 0.90 9.73
C LEU A 328 -18.69 1.25 8.24
N THR A 329 -17.59 1.02 7.56
CA THR A 329 -17.48 1.16 6.10
C THR A 329 -17.35 -0.22 5.48
N VAL A 330 -18.18 -0.50 4.49
CA VAL A 330 -18.12 -1.70 3.66
C VAL A 330 -17.76 -1.27 2.25
N SER A 331 -16.59 -1.67 1.79
CA SER A 331 -16.14 -1.46 0.43
C SER A 331 -16.38 -2.72 -0.40
N THR A 332 -17.10 -2.59 -1.49
CA THR A 332 -17.29 -3.66 -2.47
C THR A 332 -16.14 -3.62 -3.45
N LEU A 333 -15.42 -4.72 -3.63
CA LEU A 333 -14.32 -4.81 -4.58
C LEU A 333 -14.73 -5.67 -5.77
N ASN A 334 -14.49 -5.20 -6.98
CA ASN A 334 -14.72 -6.01 -8.17
C ASN A 334 -13.68 -7.14 -8.31
N GLU A 335 -13.85 -8.02 -9.28
CA GLU A 335 -13.00 -9.21 -9.44
C GLU A 335 -11.53 -8.87 -9.58
N ASN A 336 -11.19 -7.85 -10.39
CA ASN A 336 -9.80 -7.46 -10.62
C ASN A 336 -9.15 -6.93 -9.34
N TYR A 337 -9.82 -6.00 -8.66
CA TYR A 337 -9.31 -5.42 -7.43
C TYR A 337 -9.30 -6.43 -6.28
N GLY A 338 -10.32 -7.26 -6.16
CA GLY A 338 -10.38 -8.32 -5.16
C GLY A 338 -9.23 -9.31 -5.30
N ARG A 339 -8.89 -9.75 -6.51
CA ARG A 339 -7.74 -10.63 -6.75
C ARG A 339 -6.42 -9.97 -6.35
N TYR A 340 -6.25 -8.70 -6.70
CA TYR A 340 -5.08 -7.92 -6.34
C TYR A 340 -4.93 -7.81 -4.81
N TYR A 341 -5.99 -7.40 -4.14
CA TYR A 341 -6.02 -7.20 -2.69
C TYR A 341 -5.65 -8.48 -1.93
N TYR A 342 -6.19 -9.62 -2.37
CA TYR A 342 -5.96 -10.90 -1.70
C TYR A 342 -4.59 -11.50 -1.86
N SER A 343 -4.10 -11.46 -3.06
CA SER A 343 -2.95 -12.30 -3.42
C SER A 343 -1.71 -11.49 -3.73
N SER A 344 -1.85 -10.17 -3.98
CA SER A 344 -0.81 -9.35 -4.61
C SER A 344 -0.16 -10.03 -5.84
N LEU A 345 -0.79 -11.10 -6.36
CA LEU A 345 -0.28 -11.86 -7.51
C LEU A 345 -0.11 -11.00 -8.76
N PRO A 346 -1.03 -10.06 -9.09
CA PRO A 346 -0.84 -9.18 -10.26
C PRO A 346 0.40 -8.29 -10.18
N LEU A 347 0.96 -8.09 -8.97
CA LEU A 347 2.24 -7.40 -8.78
C LEU A 347 3.47 -8.31 -8.88
N LYS A 348 3.27 -9.63 -8.82
CA LYS A 348 4.34 -10.64 -8.82
C LYS A 348 4.31 -11.51 -10.08
N ASP A 349 3.15 -11.61 -10.70
CA ASP A 349 2.91 -12.44 -11.89
C ASP A 349 2.11 -11.62 -12.89
N PRO A 350 2.75 -11.03 -13.91
CA PRO A 350 2.10 -10.20 -14.90
C PRO A 350 0.93 -10.91 -15.62
N GLU A 351 0.98 -12.24 -15.75
CA GLU A 351 -0.10 -13.02 -16.38
C GLU A 351 -1.43 -12.94 -15.61
N LYS A 352 -1.40 -12.56 -14.33
CA LYS A 352 -2.57 -12.35 -13.50
C LYS A 352 -3.14 -10.93 -13.58
N SER A 353 -2.41 -10.03 -14.21
CA SER A 353 -2.86 -8.67 -14.47
C SER A 353 -3.91 -8.62 -15.58
N ASN A 354 -4.81 -7.65 -15.50
CA ASN A 354 -5.75 -7.32 -16.57
C ASN A 354 -5.26 -6.18 -17.48
N LEU A 355 -3.99 -5.83 -17.35
CA LEU A 355 -3.33 -4.79 -18.14
C LEU A 355 -2.46 -5.41 -19.25
N ARG A 356 -2.45 -4.77 -20.42
CA ARG A 356 -1.66 -5.22 -21.58
C ARG A 356 -0.96 -4.03 -22.22
N ASP A 357 0.27 -4.25 -22.68
CA ASP A 357 0.99 -3.26 -23.48
C ASP A 357 0.48 -3.24 -24.95
N GLN A 358 1.02 -2.33 -25.78
CA GLN A 358 0.66 -2.17 -27.18
C GLN A 358 1.00 -3.41 -28.04
N TYR A 359 1.76 -4.36 -27.52
CA TYR A 359 2.11 -5.63 -28.21
C TYR A 359 1.27 -6.80 -27.69
N GLY A 360 0.40 -6.57 -26.68
CA GLY A 360 -0.42 -7.57 -26.04
C GLY A 360 0.26 -8.33 -24.89
N ASN A 361 1.48 -7.93 -24.51
CA ASN A 361 2.16 -8.52 -23.36
C ASN A 361 1.51 -8.06 -22.04
N PRO A 362 1.45 -8.94 -21.03
CA PRO A 362 0.94 -8.55 -19.74
C PRO A 362 1.86 -7.54 -19.04
N VAL A 363 1.25 -6.54 -18.38
CA VAL A 363 1.93 -5.53 -17.60
C VAL A 363 1.62 -5.77 -16.12
N MET A 364 2.64 -5.69 -15.25
CA MET A 364 2.44 -5.85 -13.82
C MET A 364 1.45 -4.83 -13.27
N GLY A 365 0.54 -5.27 -12.43
CA GLY A 365 -0.37 -4.40 -11.72
C GLY A 365 -1.84 -4.74 -11.90
N VAL A 366 -2.70 -3.77 -11.65
CA VAL A 366 -4.15 -3.95 -11.67
C VAL A 366 -4.86 -2.70 -12.18
N PHE A 367 -5.94 -2.92 -12.91
CA PHE A 367 -6.98 -1.94 -13.11
C PHE A 367 -8.28 -2.48 -12.49
N GLY A 368 -8.67 -1.92 -11.36
CA GLY A 368 -9.78 -2.37 -10.55
C GLY A 368 -10.76 -1.26 -10.17
N ALA A 369 -11.85 -1.65 -9.49
CA ALA A 369 -12.85 -0.72 -9.01
C ALA A 369 -13.39 -1.13 -7.66
N GLN A 370 -13.74 -0.13 -6.85
CA GLN A 370 -14.43 -0.27 -5.57
C GLN A 370 -15.63 0.67 -5.49
N ALA A 371 -16.51 0.37 -4.55
CA ALA A 371 -17.58 1.27 -4.14
C ALA A 371 -17.79 1.16 -2.63
N ASN A 372 -17.95 2.27 -1.94
CA ASN A 372 -17.95 2.37 -0.50
C ASN A 372 -19.33 2.72 0.03
N LYS A 373 -19.74 2.09 1.14
CA LYS A 373 -20.93 2.46 1.90
C LYS A 373 -20.64 2.43 3.38
N SER A 374 -20.97 3.52 4.06
CA SER A 374 -20.77 3.61 5.50
C SER A 374 -22.10 3.70 6.23
N ILE A 375 -22.13 3.21 7.48
CA ILE A 375 -23.26 3.33 8.40
C ILE A 375 -22.72 3.58 9.81
N PHE A 376 -23.40 4.45 10.55
CA PHE A 376 -23.09 4.63 11.96
C PHE A 376 -23.62 3.47 12.80
N ILE A 377 -22.80 3.04 13.76
CA ILE A 377 -23.11 2.01 14.74
C ILE A 377 -23.00 2.63 16.12
N ARG A 378 -24.03 2.47 16.93
CA ARG A 378 -24.02 2.90 18.33
C ARG A 378 -24.11 1.72 19.26
N ILE A 379 -23.12 1.54 20.10
CA ILE A 379 -23.09 0.53 21.17
C ILE A 379 -23.46 1.23 22.48
N LYS A 380 -24.52 0.75 23.17
CA LYS A 380 -25.06 1.33 24.41
C LYS A 380 -24.99 0.35 25.54
#